data_208c64b3f8d8bf2cb03b0659f1146033
#
_entry.id   208c64b3f8d8bf2cb03b0659f1146033
#
_cell.length_a   1.000
_cell.length_b   1.000
_cell.length_c   1.000
_cell.angle_alpha   90.00
_cell.angle_beta   90.00
_cell.angle_gamma   90.00
#
_symmetry.space_group_name_H-M   'P 1'
#
loop_
_entity.id
_entity.type
_entity.pdbx_description
1 polymer ?
#
loop_
_entity_poly.entity_id
_entity_poly.type
_entity_poly.pdbx_seq_one_letter_code
_entity_poly.pdbx_strand_id
1 'polypeptide(L)'
;MITEINQREVLDTTEKNKIKPDTILKNFWRDNRHFADLFNAVFFNGEQVLKPQDLTEADTDVSSMLKFNGHAETVQKILDVVKKTAYGVDFVLWGLENQAKIHYAMPLRHMVGDAFSYMKEYDEIAAVNKKNGDFHSADEFLSGFKKTDRLHPVISLCVYYGESEWDGPFSLKDMLEIPEKIEPLVSDYRMNLVQVRSSGELCFSDPDVNMVFDVSRLIYARDYTKINEVYRNHNIPADLGLVIGAITESQKLIDHALESEQKGGQINMCNA
;
A
#
# COMPACT_ATOMS: atom_id res chain seq x y z
N MET A 1 11.26 -42.49 -22.93
CA MET A 1 11.28 -41.15 -23.57
C MET A 1 9.90 -40.47 -23.66
N ILE A 2 8.79 -41.20 -23.74
CA ILE A 2 7.41 -40.63 -23.81
C ILE A 2 6.86 -40.31 -22.39
N THR A 3 7.31 -41.00 -21.36
CA THR A 3 6.81 -40.87 -19.98
C THR A 3 7.41 -39.66 -19.22
N GLU A 4 8.60 -39.18 -19.61
CA GLU A 4 9.26 -38.02 -18.97
C GLU A 4 8.74 -36.67 -19.49
N ILE A 5 8.20 -36.63 -20.71
CA ILE A 5 7.64 -35.39 -21.29
C ILE A 5 6.31 -35.02 -20.61
N ASN A 6 5.49 -36.02 -20.27
CA ASN A 6 4.21 -35.78 -19.58
C ASN A 6 4.35 -35.32 -18.12
N GLN A 7 5.44 -35.69 -17.44
CA GLN A 7 5.66 -35.22 -16.06
C GLN A 7 6.16 -33.76 -15.98
N ARG A 8 6.90 -33.29 -16.99
CA ARG A 8 7.34 -31.87 -17.05
C ARG A 8 6.22 -30.94 -17.46
N GLU A 9 5.32 -31.34 -18.35
CA GLU A 9 4.15 -30.50 -18.71
C GLU A 9 3.12 -30.42 -17.58
N VAL A 10 2.94 -31.46 -16.77
CA VAL A 10 2.03 -31.45 -15.61
C VAL A 10 2.59 -30.58 -14.45
N LEU A 11 3.91 -30.54 -14.27
CA LEU A 11 4.55 -29.69 -13.27
C LEU A 11 4.52 -28.19 -13.66
N ASP A 12 4.63 -27.88 -14.95
CA ASP A 12 4.61 -26.48 -15.45
C ASP A 12 3.18 -25.89 -15.47
N THR A 13 2.14 -26.72 -15.54
CA THR A 13 0.74 -26.26 -15.47
C THR A 13 0.24 -26.02 -14.05
N THR A 14 0.85 -26.62 -13.01
CA THR A 14 0.51 -26.39 -11.60
C THR A 14 1.13 -25.11 -11.02
N GLU A 15 2.22 -24.60 -11.58
CA GLU A 15 2.81 -23.32 -11.16
C GLU A 15 2.10 -22.08 -11.76
N LYS A 16 1.34 -22.24 -12.85
CA LYS A 16 0.75 -21.10 -13.59
C LYS A 16 -0.49 -20.46 -12.95
N ASN A 17 -1.05 -21.01 -11.86
CA ASN A 17 -2.31 -20.51 -11.28
C ASN A 17 -2.23 -20.13 -9.79
N LYS A 18 -1.03 -19.93 -9.21
CA LYS A 18 -0.94 -19.40 -7.85
C LYS A 18 -1.17 -17.89 -7.88
N ILE A 19 -2.32 -17.45 -7.37
CA ILE A 19 -2.59 -16.02 -7.15
C ILE A 19 -1.52 -15.50 -6.19
N LYS A 20 -0.78 -14.47 -6.59
CA LYS A 20 0.28 -13.91 -5.76
C LYS A 20 -0.35 -13.16 -4.58
N PRO A 21 0.16 -13.31 -3.34
CA PRO A 21 -0.31 -12.57 -2.17
C PRO A 21 -0.41 -11.07 -2.39
N ASP A 22 0.57 -10.47 -3.06
CA ASP A 22 0.56 -9.05 -3.44
C ASP A 22 -0.69 -8.66 -4.27
N THR A 23 -1.09 -9.48 -5.22
CA THR A 23 -2.30 -9.22 -6.03
C THR A 23 -3.56 -9.27 -5.17
N ILE A 24 -3.65 -10.19 -4.21
CA ILE A 24 -4.79 -10.31 -3.29
C ILE A 24 -4.89 -9.02 -2.44
N LEU A 25 -3.78 -8.60 -1.84
CA LEU A 25 -3.73 -7.40 -1.00
C LEU A 25 -4.04 -6.13 -1.78
N LYS A 26 -3.48 -5.98 -2.98
CA LYS A 26 -3.80 -4.84 -3.86
C LYS A 26 -5.28 -4.77 -4.22
N ASN A 27 -5.89 -5.89 -4.53
CA ASN A 27 -7.33 -5.94 -4.84
C ASN A 27 -8.19 -5.58 -3.63
N PHE A 28 -7.82 -6.04 -2.44
CA PHE A 28 -8.51 -5.69 -1.19
C PHE A 28 -8.47 -4.17 -0.93
N TRP A 29 -7.30 -3.55 -1.08
CA TRP A 29 -7.13 -2.11 -0.87
C TRP A 29 -7.65 -1.24 -2.03
N ARG A 30 -7.96 -1.80 -3.18
CA ARG A 30 -8.64 -1.07 -4.27
C ARG A 30 -10.09 -0.74 -3.95
N ASP A 31 -10.74 -1.48 -3.06
CA ASP A 31 -12.07 -1.10 -2.58
C ASP A 31 -11.97 0.23 -1.81
N ASN A 32 -12.75 1.22 -2.25
CA ASN A 32 -12.74 2.55 -1.64
C ASN A 32 -13.18 2.55 -0.17
N ARG A 33 -14.03 1.61 0.24
CA ARG A 33 -14.47 1.46 1.64
C ARG A 33 -13.31 1.02 2.51
N HIS A 34 -12.59 -0.02 2.10
CA HIS A 34 -11.43 -0.55 2.83
C HIS A 34 -10.31 0.48 2.91
N PHE A 35 -10.04 1.15 1.77
CA PHE A 35 -9.02 2.19 1.71
C PHE A 35 -9.33 3.37 2.62
N ALA A 36 -10.56 3.91 2.53
CA ALA A 36 -10.98 5.03 3.36
C ALA A 36 -10.95 4.68 4.85
N ASP A 37 -11.41 3.49 5.22
CA ASP A 37 -11.45 3.04 6.61
C ASP A 37 -10.04 2.89 7.21
N LEU A 38 -9.09 2.32 6.46
CA LEU A 38 -7.69 2.24 6.88
C LEU A 38 -7.12 3.63 7.18
N PHE A 39 -7.26 4.57 6.25
CA PHE A 39 -6.73 5.93 6.43
C PHE A 39 -7.45 6.67 7.56
N ASN A 40 -8.76 6.50 7.70
CA ASN A 40 -9.54 7.06 8.79
C ASN A 40 -9.08 6.51 10.15
N ALA A 41 -8.86 5.20 10.25
CA ALA A 41 -8.36 4.59 11.48
C ALA A 41 -6.96 5.07 11.86
N VAL A 42 -6.07 5.21 10.88
CA VAL A 42 -4.66 5.56 11.13
C VAL A 42 -4.46 7.05 11.41
N PHE A 43 -5.10 7.93 10.63
CA PHE A 43 -4.82 9.36 10.69
C PHE A 43 -5.89 10.18 11.43
N PHE A 44 -7.10 9.64 11.55
CA PHE A 44 -8.25 10.38 12.09
C PHE A 44 -8.92 9.65 13.25
N ASN A 45 -8.23 8.69 13.86
CA ASN A 45 -8.73 7.94 15.03
C ASN A 45 -10.12 7.31 14.80
N GLY A 46 -10.40 6.87 13.59
CA GLY A 46 -11.67 6.27 13.18
C GLY A 46 -12.76 7.27 12.76
N GLU A 47 -12.52 8.59 12.88
CA GLU A 47 -13.44 9.57 12.33
C GLU A 47 -13.52 9.43 10.80
N GLN A 48 -14.74 9.42 10.26
CA GLN A 48 -15.00 9.20 8.83
C GLN A 48 -14.75 10.49 8.02
N VAL A 49 -13.49 10.95 8.00
CA VAL A 49 -13.02 12.12 7.25
C VAL A 49 -12.93 11.81 5.76
N LEU A 50 -12.30 10.68 5.41
CA LEU A 50 -12.32 10.16 4.04
C LEU A 50 -13.61 9.36 3.84
N LYS A 51 -14.37 9.74 2.82
CA LYS A 51 -15.58 9.00 2.45
C LYS A 51 -15.32 8.21 1.17
N PRO A 52 -15.72 6.93 1.10
CA PRO A 52 -15.47 6.07 -0.05
C PRO A 52 -15.92 6.67 -1.39
N GLN A 53 -17.05 7.40 -1.40
CA GLN A 53 -17.61 8.04 -2.60
C GLN A 53 -16.80 9.23 -3.10
N ASP A 54 -15.95 9.83 -2.25
CA ASP A 54 -15.12 10.98 -2.60
C ASP A 54 -13.76 10.55 -3.17
N LEU A 55 -13.45 9.23 -3.11
CA LEU A 55 -12.20 8.67 -3.59
C LEU A 55 -12.32 8.25 -5.05
N THR A 56 -11.35 8.66 -5.84
CA THR A 56 -11.17 8.21 -7.23
C THR A 56 -9.85 7.48 -7.36
N GLU A 57 -9.83 6.39 -8.14
CA GLU A 57 -8.59 5.69 -8.43
C GLU A 57 -7.68 6.57 -9.28
N ALA A 58 -6.41 6.66 -8.88
CA ALA A 58 -5.39 7.38 -9.62
C ALA A 58 -4.39 6.40 -10.26
N ASP A 59 -3.67 6.90 -11.24
CA ASP A 59 -2.63 6.14 -11.92
C ASP A 59 -1.51 5.78 -10.95
N THR A 60 -1.23 4.49 -10.84
CA THR A 60 -0.17 3.94 -9.99
C THR A 60 1.20 3.95 -10.67
N ASP A 61 1.25 4.20 -11.97
CA ASP A 61 2.49 4.32 -12.73
C ASP A 61 3.01 5.76 -12.64
N VAL A 62 3.98 5.97 -11.77
CA VAL A 62 4.68 7.24 -11.63
C VAL A 62 6.00 7.11 -12.37
N SER A 63 5.94 7.16 -13.70
CA SER A 63 7.12 7.29 -14.52
C SER A 63 7.43 8.76 -14.76
N SER A 64 8.54 9.22 -14.22
CA SER A 64 9.06 10.54 -14.56
C SER A 64 10.42 10.42 -15.24
N MET A 65 10.64 11.29 -16.23
CA MET A 65 11.90 11.37 -16.95
C MET A 65 12.81 12.33 -16.20
N LEU A 66 13.67 11.80 -15.34
CA LEU A 66 14.71 12.62 -14.71
C LEU A 66 15.78 12.97 -15.75
N LYS A 67 15.83 14.23 -16.17
CA LYS A 67 16.90 14.75 -17.03
C LYS A 67 17.99 15.35 -16.13
N PHE A 68 19.02 14.58 -15.86
CA PHE A 68 20.24 15.09 -15.22
C PHE A 68 21.39 15.14 -16.24
N ASN A 69 22.00 16.31 -16.38
CA ASN A 69 23.25 16.52 -17.18
C ASN A 69 23.23 15.92 -18.60
N GLY A 70 22.08 16.00 -19.29
CA GLY A 70 21.97 15.49 -20.67
C GLY A 70 21.69 14.00 -20.79
N HIS A 71 21.61 13.27 -19.71
CA HIS A 71 21.13 11.89 -19.67
C HIS A 71 19.67 11.88 -19.23
N ALA A 72 18.81 11.23 -20.03
CA ALA A 72 17.42 10.96 -19.67
C ALA A 72 17.35 9.54 -19.11
N GLU A 73 17.14 9.39 -17.82
CA GLU A 73 16.80 8.12 -17.22
C GLU A 73 15.29 8.07 -16.95
N THR A 74 14.65 7.06 -17.50
CA THR A 74 13.25 6.77 -17.15
C THR A 74 13.25 5.97 -15.86
N VAL A 75 12.89 6.61 -14.76
CA VAL A 75 12.65 5.91 -13.50
C VAL A 75 11.17 5.56 -13.45
N GLN A 76 10.87 4.30 -13.67
CA GLN A 76 9.52 3.78 -13.51
C GLN A 76 9.35 3.29 -12.09
N LYS A 77 8.35 3.81 -11.38
CA LYS A 77 7.96 3.35 -10.08
C LYS A 77 6.46 3.07 -10.07
N ILE A 78 6.10 1.86 -9.68
CA ILE A 78 4.72 1.45 -9.52
C ILE A 78 4.39 1.58 -8.04
N LEU A 79 3.36 2.38 -7.74
CA LEU A 79 2.76 2.50 -6.41
C LEU A 79 1.69 1.41 -6.26
N ASP A 80 1.45 0.94 -5.03
CA ASP A 80 0.51 -0.18 -4.87
C ASP A 80 -0.94 0.24 -5.11
N VAL A 81 -1.42 1.23 -4.38
CA VAL A 81 -2.75 1.83 -4.60
C VAL A 81 -2.67 3.32 -4.37
N VAL A 82 -3.18 4.10 -5.31
CA VAL A 82 -3.27 5.56 -5.20
C VAL A 82 -4.72 6.00 -5.35
N LYS A 83 -5.21 6.80 -4.42
CA LYS A 83 -6.55 7.38 -4.47
C LYS A 83 -6.45 8.90 -4.37
N LYS A 84 -7.30 9.58 -5.14
CA LYS A 84 -7.48 11.04 -5.08
C LYS A 84 -8.83 11.38 -4.48
N THR A 85 -8.87 12.43 -3.68
CA THR A 85 -10.13 13.02 -3.21
C THR A 85 -10.54 14.18 -4.11
N ALA A 86 -11.79 14.64 -3.96
CA ALA A 86 -12.29 15.84 -4.63
C ALA A 86 -11.49 17.13 -4.28
N TYR A 87 -10.69 17.09 -3.21
CA TYR A 87 -9.80 18.20 -2.80
C TYR A 87 -8.40 18.11 -3.40
N GLY A 88 -8.13 17.15 -4.30
CA GLY A 88 -6.83 16.99 -4.95
C GLY A 88 -5.75 16.40 -4.07
N VAL A 89 -6.05 15.94 -2.86
CA VAL A 89 -5.06 15.26 -2.00
C VAL A 89 -4.82 13.84 -2.52
N ASP A 90 -3.55 13.47 -2.73
CA ASP A 90 -3.18 12.12 -3.11
C ASP A 90 -2.91 11.28 -1.86
N PHE A 91 -3.72 10.24 -1.68
CA PHE A 91 -3.50 9.23 -0.65
C PHE A 91 -2.85 8.01 -1.29
N VAL A 92 -1.67 7.65 -0.81
CA VAL A 92 -0.86 6.58 -1.38
C VAL A 92 -0.70 5.47 -0.35
N LEU A 93 -1.16 4.29 -0.69
CA LEU A 93 -0.90 3.09 0.09
C LEU A 93 0.31 2.38 -0.51
N TRP A 94 1.34 2.27 0.29
CA TRP A 94 2.49 1.43 0.03
C TRP A 94 2.27 0.08 0.70
N GLY A 95 1.85 -0.92 -0.06
CA GLY A 95 1.94 -2.30 0.38
C GLY A 95 3.39 -2.74 0.27
N LEU A 96 3.92 -3.35 1.30
CA LEU A 96 5.20 -4.01 1.21
C LEU A 96 4.98 -5.34 0.48
N GLU A 97 5.47 -5.45 -0.72
CA GLU A 97 5.47 -6.70 -1.47
C GLU A 97 6.07 -7.84 -0.63
N ASN A 98 5.28 -8.88 -0.34
CA ASN A 98 5.70 -10.16 0.26
C ASN A 98 6.57 -10.06 1.52
N GLN A 99 6.02 -9.58 2.67
CA GLN A 99 6.94 -9.13 3.69
C GLN A 99 6.76 -9.76 5.05
N ALA A 100 7.28 -10.94 5.16
CA ALA A 100 7.95 -11.40 6.37
C ALA A 100 9.29 -10.66 6.63
N LYS A 101 9.72 -9.73 5.76
CA LYS A 101 11.05 -9.11 5.82
C LYS A 101 10.95 -7.59 5.82
N ILE A 102 11.70 -6.96 6.75
CA ILE A 102 11.81 -5.52 6.87
C ILE A 102 12.71 -4.96 5.75
N HIS A 103 12.27 -3.91 5.11
CA HIS A 103 13.07 -3.20 4.12
C HIS A 103 13.69 -1.95 4.74
N TYR A 104 14.96 -2.04 5.13
CA TYR A 104 15.66 -0.98 5.86
C TYR A 104 15.83 0.35 5.11
N ALA A 105 15.56 0.41 3.82
CA ALA A 105 15.56 1.66 3.06
C ALA A 105 14.12 2.20 2.79
N MET A 106 13.15 1.84 3.61
CA MET A 106 11.76 2.18 3.37
C MET A 106 11.47 3.69 3.39
N PRO A 107 12.00 4.48 4.34
CA PRO A 107 11.82 5.94 4.32
C PRO A 107 12.31 6.58 3.01
N LEU A 108 13.47 6.13 2.50
CA LEU A 108 14.00 6.62 1.23
C LEU A 108 13.07 6.24 0.05
N ARG A 109 12.53 5.03 0.04
CA ARG A 109 11.58 4.59 -0.99
C ARG A 109 10.31 5.44 -0.99
N HIS A 110 9.74 5.74 0.19
CA HIS A 110 8.59 6.60 0.34
C HIS A 110 8.88 8.02 -0.16
N MET A 111 9.98 8.62 0.31
CA MET A 111 10.40 9.95 -0.10
C MET A 111 10.51 10.08 -1.63
N VAL A 112 11.13 9.09 -2.29
CA VAL A 112 11.26 9.07 -3.75
C VAL A 112 9.89 8.95 -4.43
N GLY A 113 8.98 8.13 -3.89
CA GLY A 113 7.64 7.99 -4.44
C GLY A 113 6.79 9.25 -4.34
N ASP A 114 6.81 9.89 -3.17
CA ASP A 114 6.11 11.16 -2.96
C ASP A 114 6.70 12.26 -3.86
N ALA A 115 8.04 12.32 -3.99
CA ALA A 115 8.69 13.25 -4.89
C ALA A 115 8.24 13.07 -6.35
N PHE A 116 8.09 11.83 -6.81
CA PHE A 116 7.57 11.56 -8.15
C PHE A 116 6.10 11.99 -8.32
N SER A 117 5.26 11.78 -7.31
CA SER A 117 3.88 12.26 -7.34
C SER A 117 3.82 13.79 -7.48
N TYR A 118 4.63 14.50 -6.71
CA TYR A 118 4.74 15.96 -6.84
C TYR A 118 5.30 16.39 -8.19
N MET A 119 6.30 15.71 -8.73
CA MET A 119 6.88 16.02 -10.04
C MET A 119 5.87 15.82 -11.16
N LYS A 120 5.10 14.73 -11.11
CA LYS A 120 4.03 14.47 -12.10
C LYS A 120 3.01 15.59 -12.11
N GLU A 121 2.53 16.02 -10.94
CA GLU A 121 1.57 17.13 -10.84
C GLU A 121 2.19 18.45 -11.32
N TYR A 122 3.44 18.73 -10.95
CA TYR A 122 4.15 19.89 -11.45
C TYR A 122 4.22 19.91 -12.99
N ASP A 123 4.58 18.79 -13.61
CA ASP A 123 4.67 18.68 -15.06
C ASP A 123 3.31 18.88 -15.74
N GLU A 124 2.23 18.37 -15.15
CA GLU A 124 0.85 18.55 -15.63
C GLU A 124 0.46 20.05 -15.57
N ILE A 125 0.70 20.72 -14.45
CA ILE A 125 0.44 22.15 -14.28
C ILE A 125 1.27 22.98 -15.27
N ALA A 126 2.56 22.70 -15.37
CA ALA A 126 3.46 23.41 -16.27
C ALA A 126 3.06 23.25 -17.76
N ALA A 127 2.62 22.05 -18.15
CA ALA A 127 2.12 21.80 -19.50
C ALA A 127 0.84 22.60 -19.80
N VAL A 128 -0.10 22.65 -18.86
CA VAL A 128 -1.34 23.44 -18.98
C VAL A 128 -1.04 24.93 -19.06
N ASN A 129 -0.19 25.46 -18.17
CA ASN A 129 0.20 26.89 -18.19
C ASN A 129 0.89 27.26 -19.49
N LYS A 130 1.80 26.42 -19.98
CA LYS A 130 2.52 26.65 -21.24
C LYS A 130 1.58 26.61 -22.44
N LYS A 131 0.62 25.70 -22.46
CA LYS A 131 -0.40 25.60 -23.52
C LYS A 131 -1.31 26.86 -23.58
N ASN A 132 -1.67 27.36 -22.40
CA ASN A 132 -2.55 28.51 -22.29
C ASN A 132 -1.82 29.84 -22.49
N GLY A 133 -0.49 29.86 -22.38
CA GLY A 133 0.32 31.09 -22.47
C GLY A 133 0.04 32.10 -21.36
N ASP A 134 -0.49 31.65 -20.20
CA ASP A 134 -1.00 32.47 -19.11
C ASP A 134 0.09 32.69 -18.04
N PHE A 135 1.15 33.42 -18.43
CA PHE A 135 2.23 33.82 -17.54
C PHE A 135 2.27 35.33 -17.37
N HIS A 136 2.44 35.78 -16.14
CA HIS A 136 2.48 37.21 -15.81
C HIS A 136 3.89 37.75 -15.66
N SER A 137 4.92 36.90 -15.64
CA SER A 137 6.32 37.29 -15.53
C SER A 137 7.27 36.35 -16.28
N ALA A 138 8.50 36.80 -16.50
CA ALA A 138 9.55 35.96 -17.07
C ALA A 138 9.91 34.78 -16.17
N ASP A 139 9.80 34.95 -14.85
CA ASP A 139 10.10 33.90 -13.86
C ASP A 139 9.06 32.78 -13.91
N GLU A 140 7.79 33.13 -14.04
CA GLU A 140 6.71 32.15 -14.24
C GLU A 140 6.88 31.40 -15.55
N PHE A 141 7.24 32.08 -16.62
CA PHE A 141 7.51 31.45 -17.91
C PHE A 141 8.69 30.48 -17.85
N LEU A 142 9.77 30.88 -17.15
CA LEU A 142 10.97 30.05 -16.98
C LEU A 142 10.67 28.77 -16.17
N SER A 143 9.92 28.92 -15.08
CA SER A 143 9.57 27.77 -14.21
C SER A 143 8.42 26.94 -14.78
N GLY A 144 7.58 27.48 -15.65
CA GLY A 144 6.32 26.87 -16.07
C GLY A 144 5.23 26.88 -14.97
N PHE A 145 5.54 27.49 -13.80
CA PHE A 145 4.71 27.45 -12.60
C PHE A 145 4.40 28.88 -12.15
N LYS A 146 3.12 29.21 -12.00
CA LYS A 146 2.69 30.56 -11.60
C LYS A 146 2.87 30.74 -10.12
N LYS A 147 3.06 31.97 -9.67
CA LYS A 147 3.15 32.32 -8.26
C LYS A 147 1.92 31.87 -7.45
N THR A 148 0.78 31.77 -8.11
CA THR A 148 -0.50 31.32 -7.52
C THR A 148 -0.71 29.82 -7.55
N ASP A 149 0.05 29.08 -8.35
CA ASP A 149 -0.09 27.62 -8.44
C ASP A 149 0.33 26.96 -7.12
N ARG A 150 -0.27 25.83 -6.84
CA ARG A 150 0.02 25.01 -5.66
C ARG A 150 -0.04 23.55 -6.06
N LEU A 151 0.86 22.77 -5.47
CA LEU A 151 0.78 21.32 -5.51
C LEU A 151 -0.15 20.82 -4.40
N HIS A 152 -0.79 19.69 -4.62
CA HIS A 152 -1.63 19.04 -3.63
C HIS A 152 -0.77 18.17 -2.70
N PRO A 153 -1.15 18.02 -1.43
CA PRO A 153 -0.42 17.14 -0.50
C PRO A 153 -0.46 15.69 -0.95
N VAL A 154 0.65 14.98 -0.76
CA VAL A 154 0.74 13.53 -0.88
C VAL A 154 0.83 12.95 0.53
N ILE A 155 -0.05 12.02 0.88
CA ILE A 155 -0.08 11.32 2.17
C ILE A 155 0.14 9.83 1.91
N SER A 156 1.33 9.37 2.27
CA SER A 156 1.74 7.98 2.07
C SER A 156 1.64 7.18 3.35
N LEU A 157 1.18 5.93 3.25
CA LEU A 157 1.08 4.97 4.34
C LEU A 157 1.72 3.66 3.94
N CYS A 158 2.58 3.14 4.80
CA CYS A 158 3.13 1.79 4.71
C CYS A 158 2.35 0.87 5.65
N VAL A 159 1.82 -0.24 5.13
CA VAL A 159 1.23 -1.30 5.94
C VAL A 159 2.21 -2.47 6.00
N TYR A 160 2.74 -2.72 7.17
CA TYR A 160 3.66 -3.82 7.43
C TYR A 160 2.89 -5.03 7.94
N TYR A 161 2.96 -6.11 7.17
CA TYR A 161 2.26 -7.36 7.44
C TYR A 161 3.12 -8.40 8.18
N GLY A 162 4.37 -8.10 8.48
CA GLY A 162 5.29 -9.07 9.11
C GLY A 162 4.85 -9.50 10.51
N GLU A 163 5.11 -10.79 10.84
CA GLU A 163 4.89 -11.34 12.18
C GLU A 163 5.82 -10.71 13.23
N SER A 164 7.06 -10.35 12.85
CA SER A 164 8.02 -9.66 13.72
C SER A 164 7.70 -8.18 13.84
N GLU A 165 8.13 -7.55 14.93
CA GLU A 165 8.07 -6.09 15.05
C GLU A 165 8.97 -5.43 14.01
N TRP A 166 8.56 -4.24 13.58
CA TRP A 166 9.39 -3.41 12.74
C TRP A 166 10.59 -2.88 13.53
N ASP A 167 11.79 -3.24 13.11
CA ASP A 167 13.07 -2.77 13.68
C ASP A 167 13.86 -1.88 12.72
N GLY A 168 13.25 -1.50 11.58
CA GLY A 168 13.86 -0.62 10.58
C GLY A 168 13.68 0.87 10.91
N PRO A 169 14.29 1.75 10.10
CA PRO A 169 14.17 3.19 10.25
C PRO A 169 12.73 3.67 10.01
N PHE A 170 12.33 4.74 10.69
CA PHE A 170 11.05 5.44 10.50
C PHE A 170 11.20 6.74 9.73
N SER A 171 12.42 7.23 9.62
CA SER A 171 12.71 8.49 8.93
C SER A 171 14.01 8.41 8.14
N LEU A 172 14.21 9.39 7.26
CA LEU A 172 15.46 9.53 6.52
C LEU A 172 16.63 9.77 7.46
N LYS A 173 16.44 10.57 8.53
CA LYS A 173 17.49 10.83 9.52
C LYS A 173 17.98 9.56 10.21
N ASP A 174 17.09 8.58 10.46
CA ASP A 174 17.47 7.28 11.06
C ASP A 174 18.42 6.47 10.16
N MET A 175 18.51 6.83 8.89
CA MET A 175 19.36 6.18 7.88
C MET A 175 20.67 6.93 7.62
N LEU A 176 20.86 8.11 8.21
CA LEU A 176 22.00 9.00 7.94
C LEU A 176 22.98 9.02 9.12
N GLU A 177 24.26 9.09 8.79
CA GLU A 177 25.31 9.40 9.76
C GLU A 177 25.50 10.92 9.81
N ILE A 178 24.89 11.58 10.80
CA ILE A 178 24.85 13.05 10.88
C ILE A 178 25.74 13.54 12.02
N PRO A 179 26.82 14.29 11.73
CA PRO A 179 27.58 14.99 12.76
C PRO A 179 26.70 16.01 13.50
N GLU A 180 26.81 16.03 14.83
CA GLU A 180 25.98 16.86 15.73
C GLU A 180 25.86 18.31 15.28
N LYS A 181 26.96 18.93 14.85
CA LYS A 181 27.00 20.35 14.43
C LYS A 181 26.16 20.67 13.19
N ILE A 182 25.90 19.70 12.33
CA ILE A 182 25.13 19.91 11.08
C ILE A 182 23.73 19.32 11.15
N GLU A 183 23.40 18.62 12.23
CA GLU A 183 22.08 18.00 12.38
C GLU A 183 20.90 18.97 12.19
N PRO A 184 20.95 20.22 12.71
CA PRO A 184 19.86 21.18 12.50
C PRO A 184 19.69 21.64 11.03
N LEU A 185 20.68 21.39 10.17
CA LEU A 185 20.66 21.75 8.75
C LEU A 185 20.09 20.63 7.88
N VAL A 186 19.96 19.42 8.42
CA VAL A 186 19.48 18.26 7.68
C VAL A 186 17.96 18.18 7.78
N SER A 187 17.30 18.26 6.64
CA SER A 187 15.85 18.01 6.54
C SER A 187 15.56 16.54 6.78
N ASP A 188 14.47 16.25 7.47
CA ASP A 188 13.99 14.90 7.69
C ASP A 188 12.79 14.59 6.79
N TYR A 189 12.62 13.33 6.46
CA TYR A 189 11.44 12.78 5.83
C TYR A 189 10.97 11.58 6.65
N ARG A 190 9.79 11.68 7.25
CA ARG A 190 9.18 10.62 8.05
C ARG A 190 8.17 9.84 7.24
N MET A 191 8.22 8.52 7.31
CA MET A 191 7.16 7.67 6.77
C MET A 191 6.08 7.40 7.81
N ASN A 192 4.85 7.22 7.36
CA ASN A 192 3.77 6.69 8.17
C ASN A 192 3.77 5.16 8.05
N LEU A 193 3.79 4.46 9.18
CA LEU A 193 3.83 3.01 9.24
C LEU A 193 2.72 2.48 10.15
N VAL A 194 1.99 1.50 9.64
CA VAL A 194 1.07 0.67 10.42
C VAL A 194 1.58 -0.76 10.42
N GLN A 195 1.64 -1.39 11.59
CA GLN A 195 1.98 -2.79 11.76
C GLN A 195 0.72 -3.58 12.10
N VAL A 196 0.36 -4.58 11.31
CA VAL A 196 -0.84 -5.39 11.53
C VAL A 196 -0.83 -6.06 12.90
N ARG A 197 0.32 -6.60 13.31
CA ARG A 197 0.46 -7.28 14.63
C ARG A 197 0.15 -6.40 15.84
N SER A 198 0.39 -5.10 15.76
CA SER A 198 0.20 -4.14 16.85
C SER A 198 -0.94 -3.14 16.61
N SER A 199 -1.85 -3.45 15.69
CA SER A 199 -2.97 -2.60 15.27
C SER A 199 -4.17 -2.61 16.23
N GLY A 200 -4.04 -3.14 17.44
CA GLY A 200 -5.16 -3.34 18.37
C GLY A 200 -5.85 -2.06 18.86
N GLU A 201 -5.18 -0.92 18.74
CA GLU A 201 -5.73 0.39 19.14
C GLU A 201 -6.40 1.13 17.96
N LEU A 202 -6.30 0.60 16.73
CA LEU A 202 -6.94 1.22 15.57
C LEU A 202 -8.45 0.96 15.60
N CYS A 203 -9.22 2.01 15.33
CA CYS A 203 -10.67 1.97 15.30
C CYS A 203 -11.16 1.85 13.86
N PHE A 204 -11.40 0.64 13.40
CA PHE A 204 -11.99 0.37 12.10
C PHE A 204 -13.51 0.40 12.17
N SER A 205 -14.15 1.01 11.18
CA SER A 205 -15.61 1.07 11.02
C SER A 205 -16.11 0.05 10.00
N ASP A 206 -15.29 -0.30 9.01
CA ASP A 206 -15.61 -1.32 8.03
C ASP A 206 -15.41 -2.73 8.64
N PRO A 207 -16.44 -3.60 8.63
CA PRO A 207 -16.35 -4.91 9.25
C PRO A 207 -15.32 -5.83 8.59
N ASP A 208 -15.06 -5.69 7.29
CA ASP A 208 -14.12 -6.52 6.55
C ASP A 208 -12.69 -6.16 6.93
N VAL A 209 -12.37 -4.86 6.97
CA VAL A 209 -11.06 -4.35 7.43
C VAL A 209 -10.81 -4.74 8.88
N ASN A 210 -11.80 -4.51 9.75
CA ASN A 210 -11.69 -4.88 11.17
C ASN A 210 -11.41 -6.38 11.34
N MET A 211 -12.14 -7.24 10.63
CA MET A 211 -11.97 -8.68 10.68
C MET A 211 -10.58 -9.11 10.18
N VAL A 212 -10.13 -8.57 9.06
CA VAL A 212 -8.82 -8.88 8.48
C VAL A 212 -7.71 -8.55 9.47
N PHE A 213 -7.75 -7.37 10.08
CA PHE A 213 -6.74 -6.95 11.05
C PHE A 213 -6.82 -7.75 12.36
N ASP A 214 -8.03 -7.97 12.90
CA ASP A 214 -8.21 -8.68 14.17
C ASP A 214 -7.77 -10.14 14.06
N VAL A 215 -8.23 -10.86 13.04
CA VAL A 215 -7.86 -12.27 12.85
C VAL A 215 -6.36 -12.42 12.59
N SER A 216 -5.79 -11.56 11.73
CA SER A 216 -4.34 -11.60 11.45
C SER A 216 -3.52 -11.36 12.72
N ARG A 217 -3.91 -10.39 13.54
CA ARG A 217 -3.27 -10.11 14.84
C ARG A 217 -3.36 -11.28 15.80
N LEU A 218 -4.54 -11.93 15.90
CA LEU A 218 -4.74 -13.11 16.74
C LEU A 218 -3.91 -14.31 16.27
N ILE A 219 -3.74 -14.50 14.96
CA ILE A 219 -2.87 -15.54 14.38
C ILE A 219 -1.41 -15.27 14.79
N TYR A 220 -0.92 -14.02 14.66
CA TYR A 220 0.43 -13.65 15.08
C TYR A 220 0.66 -13.80 16.58
N ALA A 221 -0.37 -13.55 17.40
CA ALA A 221 -0.35 -13.80 18.83
C ALA A 221 -0.48 -15.28 19.20
N ARG A 222 -0.75 -16.16 18.22
CA ARG A 222 -1.07 -17.59 18.42
C ARG A 222 -2.26 -17.82 19.36
N ASP A 223 -3.17 -16.85 19.44
CA ASP A 223 -4.37 -16.91 20.27
C ASP A 223 -5.54 -17.57 19.55
N TYR A 224 -5.37 -18.84 19.21
CA TYR A 224 -6.39 -19.64 18.54
C TYR A 224 -7.64 -19.84 19.39
N THR A 225 -7.51 -19.75 20.72
CA THR A 225 -8.65 -19.82 21.62
C THR A 225 -9.59 -18.67 21.38
N LYS A 226 -9.06 -17.45 21.31
CA LYS A 226 -9.84 -16.25 21.07
C LYS A 226 -10.42 -16.21 19.65
N ILE A 227 -9.69 -16.70 18.64
CA ILE A 227 -10.23 -16.87 17.28
C ILE A 227 -11.47 -17.77 17.33
N ASN A 228 -11.38 -18.92 18.04
CA ASN A 228 -12.49 -19.84 18.18
C ASN A 228 -13.66 -19.24 18.97
N GLU A 229 -13.42 -18.47 20.01
CA GLU A 229 -14.46 -17.83 20.81
C GLU A 229 -15.24 -16.78 20.01
N VAL A 230 -14.50 -15.93 19.27
CA VAL A 230 -15.10 -14.80 18.54
C VAL A 230 -15.69 -15.23 17.20
N TYR A 231 -14.97 -16.09 16.45
CA TYR A 231 -15.29 -16.40 15.05
C TYR A 231 -15.83 -17.81 14.81
N ARG A 232 -16.03 -18.63 15.84
CA ARG A 232 -16.49 -20.04 15.73
C ARG A 232 -17.73 -20.25 14.87
N ASN A 233 -18.68 -19.33 14.96
CA ASN A 233 -19.96 -19.40 14.25
C ASN A 233 -20.05 -18.39 13.10
N HIS A 234 -18.96 -17.71 12.78
CA HIS A 234 -18.93 -16.76 11.69
C HIS A 234 -18.41 -17.45 10.44
N ASN A 235 -19.23 -17.50 9.43
CA ASN A 235 -18.79 -17.83 8.09
C ASN A 235 -18.15 -16.58 7.48
N ILE A 236 -16.87 -16.65 7.20
CA ILE A 236 -16.10 -15.57 6.60
C ILE A 236 -16.19 -15.71 5.08
N PRO A 237 -16.44 -14.63 4.34
CA PRO A 237 -16.32 -14.64 2.88
C PRO A 237 -14.96 -15.18 2.44
N ALA A 238 -14.94 -15.99 1.39
CA ALA A 238 -13.71 -16.66 0.94
C ALA A 238 -12.62 -15.66 0.53
N ASP A 239 -13.01 -14.52 -0.04
CA ASP A 239 -12.12 -13.42 -0.40
C ASP A 239 -11.39 -12.82 0.82
N LEU A 240 -12.08 -12.64 1.97
CA LEU A 240 -11.42 -12.22 3.21
C LEU A 240 -10.47 -13.30 3.75
N GLY A 241 -10.84 -14.57 3.60
CA GLY A 241 -9.94 -15.69 3.91
C GLY A 241 -8.67 -15.67 3.08
N LEU A 242 -8.77 -15.32 1.79
CA LEU A 242 -7.61 -15.14 0.93
C LEU A 242 -6.72 -13.99 1.43
N VAL A 243 -7.33 -12.87 1.83
CA VAL A 243 -6.59 -11.69 2.35
C VAL A 243 -5.85 -12.04 3.64
N ILE A 244 -6.54 -12.66 4.61
CA ILE A 244 -5.93 -13.10 5.87
C ILE A 244 -4.81 -14.11 5.61
N GLY A 245 -5.03 -15.08 4.70
CA GLY A 245 -4.03 -16.05 4.30
C GLY A 245 -2.81 -15.40 3.63
N ALA A 246 -3.02 -14.37 2.82
CA ALA A 246 -1.93 -13.60 2.20
C ALA A 246 -1.12 -12.81 3.23
N ILE A 247 -1.79 -12.17 4.21
CA ILE A 247 -1.16 -11.43 5.30
C ILE A 247 -0.33 -12.36 6.20
N THR A 248 -0.90 -13.50 6.59
CA THR A 248 -0.28 -14.42 7.55
C THR A 248 0.60 -15.49 6.90
N GLU A 249 0.80 -15.41 5.59
CA GLU A 249 1.54 -16.41 4.79
C GLU A 249 1.01 -17.86 4.97
N SER A 250 -0.28 -18.00 5.30
CA SER A 250 -0.91 -19.30 5.51
C SER A 250 -1.40 -19.91 4.19
N GLN A 251 -0.58 -20.77 3.59
CA GLN A 251 -0.97 -21.48 2.37
C GLN A 251 -2.23 -22.34 2.57
N LYS A 252 -2.40 -22.94 3.75
CA LYS A 252 -3.60 -23.73 4.08
C LYS A 252 -4.87 -22.89 4.01
N LEU A 253 -4.82 -21.66 4.55
CA LEU A 253 -5.98 -20.76 4.54
C LEU A 253 -6.29 -20.30 3.11
N ILE A 254 -5.26 -20.00 2.32
CA ILE A 254 -5.41 -19.66 0.90
C ILE A 254 -6.07 -20.81 0.13
N ASP A 255 -5.54 -22.03 0.28
CA ASP A 255 -6.07 -23.20 -0.44
C ASP A 255 -7.53 -23.49 -0.02
N HIS A 256 -7.83 -23.41 1.26
CA HIS A 256 -9.20 -23.60 1.77
C HIS A 256 -10.16 -22.52 1.27
N ALA A 257 -9.71 -21.26 1.20
CA ALA A 257 -10.51 -20.17 0.66
C ALA A 257 -10.81 -20.35 -0.83
N LEU A 258 -9.82 -20.74 -1.64
CA LEU A 258 -9.99 -21.02 -3.07
C LEU A 258 -10.96 -22.20 -3.31
N GLU A 259 -10.86 -23.27 -2.51
CA GLU A 259 -11.80 -24.39 -2.61
C GLU A 259 -13.23 -23.98 -2.24
N SER A 260 -13.38 -23.10 -1.25
CA SER A 260 -14.68 -22.63 -0.77
C SER A 260 -15.32 -21.66 -1.75
N GLU A 261 -14.55 -20.83 -2.42
CA GLU A 261 -15.03 -19.92 -3.47
C GLU A 261 -15.74 -20.70 -4.59
N GLN A 262 -15.20 -21.87 -4.97
CA GLN A 262 -15.83 -22.76 -5.95
C GLN A 262 -17.13 -23.42 -5.47
N LYS A 263 -17.37 -23.48 -4.14
CA LYS A 263 -18.51 -24.20 -3.51
C LYS A 263 -19.58 -23.27 -2.91
N GLY A 264 -19.46 -21.97 -3.05
CA GLY A 264 -20.47 -21.03 -2.49
C GLY A 264 -19.90 -19.93 -1.60
N GLY A 265 -18.59 -19.81 -1.54
CA GLY A 265 -17.94 -18.57 -1.15
C GLY A 265 -17.80 -18.27 0.34
N GLN A 266 -17.97 -19.25 1.25
CA GLN A 266 -17.78 -19.03 2.70
C GLN A 266 -16.84 -20.06 3.33
N ILE A 267 -16.00 -19.60 4.24
CA ILE A 267 -15.11 -20.46 5.02
C ILE A 267 -15.39 -20.36 6.51
N ASN A 268 -15.16 -21.45 7.23
CA ASN A 268 -15.19 -21.48 8.67
C ASN A 268 -13.75 -21.49 9.19
N MET A 269 -13.36 -20.44 9.90
CA MET A 269 -11.98 -20.26 10.40
C MET A 269 -11.52 -21.35 11.36
N CYS A 270 -12.44 -22.07 12.01
CA CYS A 270 -12.09 -23.17 12.92
C CYS A 270 -11.61 -24.44 12.18
N ASN A 271 -11.87 -24.51 10.87
CA ASN A 271 -11.50 -25.66 10.03
C ASN A 271 -10.33 -25.33 9.07
N ALA A 272 -9.86 -24.09 9.05
CA ALA A 272 -8.77 -23.57 8.22
C ALA A 272 -7.44 -23.41 9.01
#